data_25e3bc2db7ff5f3917d3a7c5b9e17710
#
_entry.id   25e3bc2db7ff5f3917d3a7c5b9e17710
#
_cell.length_a   1.000
_cell.length_b   1.000
_cell.length_c   1.000
_cell.angle_alpha   90.00
_cell.angle_beta   90.00
_cell.angle_gamma   90.00
#
_symmetry.space_group_name_H-M   'P 1'
#
loop_
_entity.id
_entity.type
_entity.pdbx_description
1 polymer ?
#
loop_
_entity_poly.entity_id
_entity_poly.type
_entity_poly.pdbx_seq_one_letter_code
_entity_poly.pdbx_strand_id
1 'polypeptide(L)'
;MSDVRTDGGEDGPSGAPGAAAEVGESDFVEYGIEDKPPLGESILLGFQHYLTMIGATVAIPLALAGAMGMFETAPGDVGRLVGTFFVVSGIATLAQTTIGNRYPIVQGGTFSMLAPALAIIGALAAQGAGYQVMLQELQGAIIAAAIVEVIVGYLGLMGALKRFLSPVVIAPVIALIGLALFNVPQITNPTFAETSQQNWWLLGLTVGSIVLFSQYLDDYHRVFRLFPVLIGIVVAWLVAVILSVSGFYTPQSVGYVDLAAVASAPLIQPVVPLQWGMPQFTFAFFAGMFAGVLASMIESFGDYHAVARLSGVSAPSKKRINHGIGMEGLGNLFAGIMGTGNGSTSYSENIGAIGITGVASRYVVQIGAVVMLIVGYFGPFGQLVATLPTPIVGGLFIAMFGQIAAVGLSNLKYVDLDSSRNVFIVGLSLFAGLAIPAYMGATGGAGAFQQGMASVAIIGPILGIKIISDTIFVVGSTGMAVGGLIAFLLDNTVSGTTEERGIDAWEDIAEDEDAFESFFERMGS
;
A
#
# COMPACT_ATOMS: atom_id res chain seq x y z
N MET A 1 -0.41 11.60 76.03
CA MET A 1 -0.55 10.24 76.50
C MET A 1 -0.23 9.38 75.31
N SER A 2 1.02 9.06 75.19
CA SER A 2 1.79 7.84 75.56
C SER A 2 1.56 6.74 74.52
N ASP A 3 2.48 6.08 73.90
CA ASP A 3 3.93 5.83 74.03
C ASP A 3 4.33 5.08 72.75
N VAL A 4 5.34 5.50 72.03
CA VAL A 4 6.71 4.93 71.91
C VAL A 4 6.81 3.42 72.13
N ARG A 5 7.26 2.73 71.08
CA ARG A 5 8.43 1.82 71.16
C ARG A 5 8.98 1.46 69.77
N THR A 6 10.22 1.74 69.63
CA THR A 6 11.28 1.26 68.73
C THR A 6 11.63 -0.20 68.97
N ASP A 7 12.03 -0.90 67.93
CA ASP A 7 13.18 -1.83 67.76
C ASP A 7 13.05 -2.44 66.36
N GLY A 8 14.00 -2.45 65.49
CA GLY A 8 15.44 -2.69 65.58
C GLY A 8 15.72 -4.07 65.00
N GLY A 9 16.42 -4.17 63.90
CA GLY A 9 16.91 -5.44 63.41
C GLY A 9 17.18 -5.45 61.89
N GLU A 10 18.41 -5.16 61.59
CA GLU A 10 19.19 -5.49 60.41
C GLU A 10 18.89 -6.90 59.84
N ASP A 11 18.85 -7.03 58.53
CA ASP A 11 19.84 -7.80 57.74
C ASP A 11 19.35 -7.89 56.28
N GLY A 12 20.13 -7.34 55.34
CA GLY A 12 19.98 -7.66 53.94
C GLY A 12 20.57 -9.02 53.59
N PRO A 13 20.20 -9.57 52.47
CA PRO A 13 21.24 -9.95 51.53
C PRO A 13 20.98 -9.53 50.07
N SER A 14 22.06 -8.99 49.54
CA SER A 14 22.66 -9.19 48.21
C SER A 14 21.76 -9.59 47.04
N GLY A 15 21.72 -8.69 46.09
CA GLY A 15 21.90 -8.91 44.66
C GLY A 15 21.43 -10.22 44.03
N ALA A 16 20.33 -10.11 43.28
CA ALA A 16 20.14 -10.95 42.12
C ALA A 16 20.02 -10.06 40.88
N PRO A 17 20.65 -10.42 39.75
CA PRO A 17 20.64 -9.63 38.53
C PRO A 17 19.25 -9.64 37.92
N GLY A 18 18.93 -8.51 37.28
CA GLY A 18 17.63 -8.19 36.72
C GLY A 18 16.93 -9.36 36.02
N ALA A 19 15.75 -9.64 36.50
CA ALA A 19 14.77 -10.33 35.70
C ALA A 19 14.47 -9.41 34.49
N ALA A 20 14.96 -9.81 33.32
CA ALA A 20 14.37 -9.36 32.08
C ALA A 20 12.87 -9.58 32.22
N ALA A 21 12.10 -8.52 32.07
CA ALA A 21 10.66 -8.64 32.02
C ALA A 21 10.34 -9.64 30.89
N GLU A 22 9.94 -10.84 31.24
CA GLU A 22 9.34 -11.76 30.31
C GLU A 22 8.16 -10.98 29.70
N VAL A 23 8.29 -10.64 28.41
CA VAL A 23 7.16 -10.19 27.61
C VAL A 23 6.19 -11.37 27.65
N GLY A 24 5.14 -11.24 28.45
CA GLY A 24 4.17 -12.30 28.65
C GLY A 24 3.70 -12.75 27.26
N GLU A 25 3.76 -14.07 27.02
CA GLU A 25 3.06 -14.70 25.92
C GLU A 25 1.66 -14.11 25.91
N SER A 26 1.30 -13.37 24.84
CA SER A 26 -0.04 -12.81 24.76
C SER A 26 -0.97 -14.03 24.62
N ASP A 27 -1.85 -14.26 25.58
CA ASP A 27 -2.92 -15.29 25.56
C ASP A 27 -3.78 -15.27 24.28
N PHE A 28 -3.48 -14.33 23.39
CA PHE A 28 -4.20 -14.04 22.15
C PHE A 28 -3.62 -14.75 20.93
N VAL A 29 -2.29 -15.05 20.88
CA VAL A 29 -1.65 -15.67 19.72
C VAL A 29 -1.78 -17.17 19.78
N GLU A 30 -2.60 -17.74 18.87
CA GLU A 30 -2.82 -19.18 18.75
C GLU A 30 -1.65 -19.88 18.03
N TYR A 31 -1.12 -19.24 16.98
CA TYR A 31 0.04 -19.69 16.20
C TYR A 31 1.07 -18.58 16.05
N GLY A 32 2.25 -18.76 16.61
CA GLY A 32 3.38 -17.84 16.51
C GLY A 32 4.07 -17.90 15.14
N ILE A 33 5.09 -17.03 14.95
CA ILE A 33 5.73 -16.78 13.64
C ILE A 33 6.30 -18.05 13.01
N GLU A 34 6.94 -18.91 13.80
CA GLU A 34 7.60 -20.14 13.33
C GLU A 34 6.72 -21.40 13.47
N ASP A 35 5.50 -21.27 13.96
CA ASP A 35 4.60 -22.41 14.13
C ASP A 35 4.09 -22.92 12.78
N LYS A 36 3.93 -24.24 12.71
CA LYS A 36 3.45 -24.95 11.52
C LYS A 36 2.16 -25.69 11.86
N PRO A 37 0.99 -25.06 11.74
CA PRO A 37 -0.28 -25.73 11.92
C PRO A 37 -0.42 -26.94 10.98
N PRO A 38 -1.31 -27.89 11.26
CA PRO A 38 -1.62 -29.01 10.36
C PRO A 38 -1.96 -28.52 8.95
N LEU A 39 -1.52 -29.24 7.92
CA LEU A 39 -1.61 -28.78 6.51
C LEU A 39 -3.04 -28.38 6.09
N GLY A 40 -4.07 -29.16 6.51
CA GLY A 40 -5.46 -28.84 6.19
C GLY A 40 -5.91 -27.51 6.78
N GLU A 41 -5.53 -27.25 8.03
CA GLU A 41 -5.81 -26.01 8.72
C GLU A 41 -5.00 -24.85 8.12
N SER A 42 -3.72 -25.08 7.84
CA SER A 42 -2.86 -24.09 7.19
C SER A 42 -3.39 -23.65 5.80
N ILE A 43 -3.99 -24.58 5.04
CA ILE A 43 -4.63 -24.23 3.75
C ILE A 43 -5.84 -23.32 3.98
N LEU A 44 -6.70 -23.64 4.95
CA LEU A 44 -7.88 -22.84 5.28
C LEU A 44 -7.48 -21.44 5.76
N LEU A 45 -6.55 -21.38 6.70
CA LEU A 45 -6.05 -20.13 7.27
C LEU A 45 -5.26 -19.30 6.24
N GLY A 46 -4.44 -19.96 5.40
CA GLY A 46 -3.72 -19.30 4.30
C GLY A 46 -4.68 -18.71 3.26
N PHE A 47 -5.73 -19.44 2.90
CA PHE A 47 -6.79 -18.93 2.06
C PHE A 47 -7.53 -17.75 2.71
N GLN A 48 -7.76 -17.81 4.01
CA GLN A 48 -8.35 -16.71 4.77
C GLN A 48 -7.47 -15.46 4.72
N HIS A 49 -6.16 -15.56 4.97
CA HIS A 49 -5.22 -14.44 4.83
C HIS A 49 -5.20 -13.85 3.41
N TYR A 50 -5.27 -14.71 2.39
CA TYR A 50 -5.40 -14.28 1.02
C TYR A 50 -6.68 -13.48 0.76
N LEU A 51 -7.83 -13.93 1.30
CA LEU A 51 -9.11 -13.25 1.09
C LEU A 51 -9.16 -11.84 1.70
N THR A 52 -8.45 -11.57 2.81
CA THR A 52 -8.47 -10.25 3.44
C THR A 52 -7.89 -9.15 2.54
N MET A 53 -6.97 -9.50 1.67
CA MET A 53 -6.25 -8.56 0.81
C MET A 53 -6.78 -8.48 -0.63
N ILE A 54 -7.75 -9.32 -1.02
CA ILE A 54 -8.29 -9.30 -2.40
C ILE A 54 -8.74 -7.90 -2.80
N GLY A 55 -9.43 -7.18 -1.89
CA GLY A 55 -9.94 -5.82 -2.17
C GLY A 55 -8.83 -4.88 -2.64
N ALA A 56 -7.73 -4.79 -1.90
CA ALA A 56 -6.60 -3.95 -2.23
C ALA A 56 -5.87 -4.43 -3.50
N THR A 57 -5.61 -5.75 -3.60
CA THR A 57 -4.90 -6.34 -4.75
C THR A 57 -5.65 -6.18 -6.08
N VAL A 58 -6.99 -6.11 -6.02
CA VAL A 58 -7.85 -5.89 -7.19
C VAL A 58 -8.00 -4.41 -7.51
N ALA A 59 -8.08 -3.55 -6.49
CA ALA A 59 -8.31 -2.12 -6.65
C ALA A 59 -7.23 -1.44 -7.53
N ILE A 60 -5.95 -1.72 -7.27
CA ILE A 60 -4.84 -1.06 -7.95
C ILE A 60 -4.78 -1.36 -9.45
N PRO A 61 -4.78 -2.63 -9.91
CA PRO A 61 -4.79 -2.91 -11.36
C PRO A 61 -6.02 -2.36 -12.07
N LEU A 62 -7.20 -2.34 -11.42
CA LEU A 62 -8.39 -1.74 -12.02
C LEU A 62 -8.29 -0.21 -12.13
N ALA A 63 -7.66 0.47 -11.13
CA ALA A 63 -7.37 1.90 -11.23
C ALA A 63 -6.44 2.22 -12.39
N LEU A 64 -5.34 1.45 -12.54
CA LEU A 64 -4.38 1.61 -13.62
C LEU A 64 -5.02 1.30 -14.98
N ALA A 65 -5.75 0.19 -15.11
CA ALA A 65 -6.44 -0.19 -16.33
C ALA A 65 -7.45 0.89 -16.78
N GLY A 66 -8.22 1.44 -15.84
CA GLY A 66 -9.16 2.52 -16.11
C GLY A 66 -8.46 3.80 -16.58
N ALA A 67 -7.39 4.22 -15.89
CA ALA A 67 -6.63 5.39 -16.27
C ALA A 67 -5.92 5.25 -17.64
N MET A 68 -5.52 4.03 -18.00
CA MET A 68 -4.91 3.70 -19.30
C MET A 68 -5.94 3.46 -20.43
N GLY A 69 -7.24 3.51 -20.15
CA GLY A 69 -8.29 3.22 -21.13
C GLY A 69 -8.32 1.75 -21.59
N MET A 70 -7.84 0.81 -20.78
CA MET A 70 -7.75 -0.60 -21.17
C MET A 70 -9.12 -1.28 -21.25
N PHE A 71 -10.12 -0.82 -20.48
CA PHE A 71 -11.46 -1.42 -20.51
C PHE A 71 -12.11 -1.31 -21.88
N GLU A 72 -11.84 -0.21 -22.62
CA GLU A 72 -12.36 0.05 -23.96
C GLU A 72 -11.45 -0.50 -25.05
N THR A 73 -10.12 -0.40 -24.88
CA THR A 73 -9.14 -0.67 -25.94
C THR A 73 -8.58 -2.08 -25.91
N ALA A 74 -8.50 -2.71 -24.73
CA ALA A 74 -7.88 -4.02 -24.52
C ALA A 74 -8.48 -4.79 -23.31
N PRO A 75 -9.81 -5.06 -23.29
CA PRO A 75 -10.47 -5.65 -22.13
C PRO A 75 -9.88 -7.02 -21.74
N GLY A 76 -9.38 -7.81 -22.70
CA GLY A 76 -8.70 -9.07 -22.44
C GLY A 76 -7.40 -8.92 -21.64
N ASP A 77 -6.69 -7.81 -21.82
CA ASP A 77 -5.43 -7.52 -21.11
C ASP A 77 -5.66 -7.02 -19.68
N VAL A 78 -6.86 -6.53 -19.34
CA VAL A 78 -7.21 -6.15 -17.96
C VAL A 78 -7.12 -7.37 -17.03
N GLY A 79 -7.72 -8.50 -17.41
CA GLY A 79 -7.63 -9.75 -16.65
C GLY A 79 -6.19 -10.23 -16.49
N ARG A 80 -5.36 -10.08 -17.55
CA ARG A 80 -3.93 -10.43 -17.49
C ARG A 80 -3.14 -9.50 -16.57
N LEU A 81 -3.44 -8.20 -16.57
CA LEU A 81 -2.84 -7.25 -15.64
C LEU A 81 -3.18 -7.63 -14.19
N VAL A 82 -4.45 -7.91 -13.89
CA VAL A 82 -4.89 -8.40 -12.57
C VAL A 82 -4.13 -9.67 -12.18
N GLY A 83 -4.07 -10.67 -13.07
CA GLY A 83 -3.32 -11.91 -12.81
C GLY A 83 -1.85 -11.66 -12.52
N THR A 84 -1.22 -10.68 -13.20
CA THR A 84 0.17 -10.28 -12.96
C THR A 84 0.38 -9.77 -11.54
N PHE A 85 -0.55 -8.96 -11.02
CA PHE A 85 -0.49 -8.52 -9.62
C PHE A 85 -0.52 -9.69 -8.64
N PHE A 86 -1.39 -10.68 -8.85
CA PHE A 86 -1.47 -11.86 -7.98
C PHE A 86 -0.21 -12.72 -8.04
N VAL A 87 0.37 -12.93 -9.23
CA VAL A 87 1.63 -13.67 -9.39
C VAL A 87 2.77 -12.96 -8.69
N VAL A 88 2.90 -11.64 -8.88
CA VAL A 88 3.94 -10.84 -8.24
C VAL A 88 3.77 -10.84 -6.72
N SER A 89 2.55 -10.62 -6.22
CA SER A 89 2.25 -10.66 -4.79
C SER A 89 2.59 -12.01 -4.18
N GLY A 90 2.26 -13.12 -4.85
CA GLY A 90 2.59 -14.46 -4.38
C GLY A 90 4.09 -14.68 -4.26
N ILE A 91 4.87 -14.33 -5.30
CA ILE A 91 6.34 -14.48 -5.29
C ILE A 91 6.98 -13.55 -4.27
N ALA A 92 6.59 -12.27 -4.22
CA ALA A 92 7.11 -11.31 -3.27
C ALA A 92 6.82 -11.71 -1.81
N THR A 93 5.61 -12.23 -1.53
CA THR A 93 5.23 -12.75 -0.21
C THR A 93 6.08 -13.96 0.18
N LEU A 94 6.28 -14.93 -0.72
CA LEU A 94 7.16 -16.07 -0.47
C LEU A 94 8.59 -15.63 -0.18
N ALA A 95 9.12 -14.68 -0.96
CA ALA A 95 10.46 -14.15 -0.76
C ALA A 95 10.58 -13.43 0.59
N GLN A 96 9.62 -12.55 0.93
CA GLN A 96 9.64 -11.78 2.17
C GLN A 96 9.54 -12.66 3.42
N THR A 97 8.63 -13.65 3.40
CA THR A 97 8.39 -14.55 4.54
C THR A 97 9.45 -15.64 4.69
N THR A 98 10.29 -15.89 3.66
CA THR A 98 11.34 -16.92 3.67
C THR A 98 12.72 -16.31 3.81
N ILE A 99 13.06 -15.32 2.99
CA ILE A 99 14.41 -14.76 2.82
C ILE A 99 14.50 -13.37 3.44
N GLY A 100 13.43 -12.54 3.33
CA GLY A 100 13.39 -11.17 3.83
C GLY A 100 13.36 -11.06 5.35
N ASN A 101 12.42 -10.31 5.89
CA ASN A 101 12.28 -10.13 7.35
C ASN A 101 11.68 -11.34 8.08
N ARG A 102 11.10 -12.30 7.33
CA ARG A 102 10.50 -13.54 7.86
C ARG A 102 9.33 -13.31 8.82
N TYR A 103 8.66 -12.20 8.70
CA TYR A 103 7.38 -11.96 9.35
C TYR A 103 6.21 -12.55 8.53
N PRO A 104 5.06 -12.83 9.17
CA PRO A 104 3.84 -13.29 8.49
C PRO A 104 3.15 -12.14 7.75
N ILE A 105 3.87 -11.44 6.88
CA ILE A 105 3.41 -10.28 6.14
C ILE A 105 3.21 -10.64 4.67
N VAL A 106 2.02 -10.34 4.15
CA VAL A 106 1.74 -10.44 2.73
C VAL A 106 2.31 -9.23 2.00
N GLN A 107 2.84 -9.44 0.80
CA GLN A 107 3.33 -8.42 -0.11
C GLN A 107 2.39 -8.28 -1.30
N GLY A 108 2.16 -7.06 -1.77
CA GLY A 108 1.32 -6.84 -2.95
C GLY A 108 1.33 -5.41 -3.44
N GLY A 109 0.50 -5.11 -4.44
CA GLY A 109 0.44 -3.77 -5.05
C GLY A 109 0.24 -2.68 -4.02
N THR A 110 0.92 -1.57 -4.18
CA THR A 110 0.96 -0.49 -3.18
C THR A 110 0.18 0.75 -3.62
N PHE A 111 -0.65 1.28 -2.72
CA PHE A 111 -1.34 2.55 -2.94
C PHE A 111 -0.38 3.74 -2.93
N SER A 112 0.77 3.63 -2.26
CA SER A 112 1.79 4.67 -2.25
C SER A 112 2.39 4.94 -3.64
N MET A 113 2.47 3.94 -4.50
CA MET A 113 2.94 4.09 -5.88
C MET A 113 1.80 4.34 -6.89
N LEU A 114 0.54 4.27 -6.46
CA LEU A 114 -0.60 4.46 -7.36
C LEU A 114 -0.72 5.92 -7.82
N ALA A 115 -0.61 6.88 -6.91
CA ALA A 115 -0.70 8.30 -7.27
C ALA A 115 0.38 8.74 -8.28
N PRO A 116 1.69 8.44 -8.08
CA PRO A 116 2.69 8.73 -9.09
C PRO A 116 2.47 7.96 -10.40
N ALA A 117 2.00 6.70 -10.35
CA ALA A 117 1.67 5.95 -11.57
C ALA A 117 0.55 6.63 -12.37
N LEU A 118 -0.52 7.10 -11.71
CA LEU A 118 -1.60 7.85 -12.35
C LEU A 118 -1.13 9.19 -12.92
N ALA A 119 -0.20 9.89 -12.24
CA ALA A 119 0.38 11.12 -12.75
C ALA A 119 1.21 10.86 -14.03
N ILE A 120 1.99 9.79 -14.07
CA ILE A 120 2.75 9.35 -15.26
C ILE A 120 1.80 8.99 -16.40
N ILE A 121 0.77 8.17 -16.12
CA ILE A 121 -0.25 7.81 -17.11
C ILE A 121 -0.92 9.06 -17.68
N GLY A 122 -1.33 10.01 -16.82
CA GLY A 122 -1.96 11.26 -17.27
C GLY A 122 -1.04 12.10 -18.16
N ALA A 123 0.26 12.18 -17.82
CA ALA A 123 1.25 12.89 -18.64
C ALA A 123 1.45 12.23 -20.01
N LEU A 124 1.44 10.90 -20.08
CA LEU A 124 1.57 10.13 -21.33
C LEU A 124 0.26 10.14 -22.14
N ALA A 125 -0.90 10.06 -21.50
CA ALA A 125 -2.20 10.17 -22.16
C ALA A 125 -2.37 11.52 -22.86
N ALA A 126 -1.93 12.61 -22.24
CA ALA A 126 -1.91 13.95 -22.85
C ALA A 126 -1.04 14.04 -24.12
N GLN A 127 -0.11 13.08 -24.30
CA GLN A 127 0.72 12.95 -25.50
C GLN A 127 0.15 11.94 -26.52
N GLY A 128 -1.00 11.35 -26.24
CA GLY A 128 -1.63 10.33 -27.08
C GLY A 128 -0.98 8.95 -26.99
N ALA A 129 -0.21 8.66 -25.96
CA ALA A 129 0.42 7.35 -25.78
C ALA A 129 -0.62 6.26 -25.50
N GLY A 130 -0.44 5.08 -26.08
CA GLY A 130 -1.26 3.90 -25.77
C GLY A 130 -0.83 3.22 -24.47
N TYR A 131 -1.70 2.35 -23.92
CA TYR A 131 -1.47 1.68 -22.62
C TYR A 131 -0.17 0.88 -22.55
N GLN A 132 0.29 0.28 -23.67
CA GLN A 132 1.55 -0.46 -23.71
C GLN A 132 2.76 0.44 -23.43
N VAL A 133 2.80 1.63 -24.04
CA VAL A 133 3.86 2.62 -23.79
C VAL A 133 3.81 3.11 -22.35
N MET A 134 2.61 3.33 -21.82
CA MET A 134 2.43 3.71 -20.42
C MET A 134 2.98 2.64 -19.47
N LEU A 135 2.69 1.37 -19.73
CA LEU A 135 3.22 0.25 -18.93
C LEU A 135 4.74 0.12 -19.07
N GLN A 136 5.32 0.32 -20.25
CA GLN A 136 6.77 0.29 -20.47
C GLN A 136 7.50 1.40 -19.70
N GLU A 137 6.97 2.61 -19.68
CA GLU A 137 7.52 3.72 -18.89
C GLU A 137 7.37 3.49 -17.39
N LEU A 138 6.21 2.97 -16.95
CA LEU A 138 6.01 2.57 -15.55
C LEU A 138 6.98 1.46 -15.14
N GLN A 139 7.20 0.45 -15.99
CA GLN A 139 8.19 -0.61 -15.73
C GLN A 139 9.57 -0.01 -15.47
N GLY A 140 10.06 0.88 -16.34
CA GLY A 140 11.38 1.51 -16.19
C GLY A 140 11.48 2.39 -14.94
N ALA A 141 10.44 3.16 -14.65
CA ALA A 141 10.39 4.00 -13.45
C ALA A 141 10.42 3.17 -12.16
N ILE A 142 9.65 2.07 -12.11
CA ILE A 142 9.60 1.14 -10.97
C ILE A 142 10.95 0.43 -10.81
N ILE A 143 11.52 -0.13 -11.87
CA ILE A 143 12.81 -0.81 -11.83
C ILE A 143 13.90 0.12 -11.29
N ALA A 144 13.97 1.35 -11.77
CA ALA A 144 14.96 2.32 -11.32
C ALA A 144 14.77 2.71 -9.84
N ALA A 145 13.53 2.93 -9.40
CA ALA A 145 13.22 3.25 -8.02
C ALA A 145 13.49 2.05 -7.07
N ALA A 146 13.15 0.84 -7.51
CA ALA A 146 13.40 -0.40 -6.78
C ALA A 146 14.89 -0.67 -6.57
N ILE A 147 15.75 -0.38 -7.55
CA ILE A 147 17.21 -0.51 -7.38
C ILE A 147 17.70 0.39 -6.24
N VAL A 148 17.18 1.62 -6.12
CA VAL A 148 17.54 2.51 -5.01
C VAL A 148 17.06 1.93 -3.67
N GLU A 149 15.85 1.38 -3.62
CA GLU A 149 15.30 0.74 -2.43
C GLU A 149 16.12 -0.48 -1.98
N VAL A 150 16.51 -1.35 -2.92
CA VAL A 150 17.41 -2.49 -2.65
C VAL A 150 18.72 -2.00 -2.01
N ILE A 151 19.30 -0.94 -2.56
CA ILE A 151 20.53 -0.33 -2.05
C ILE A 151 20.31 0.20 -0.62
N VAL A 152 19.22 0.96 -0.39
CA VAL A 152 18.87 1.51 0.93
C VAL A 152 18.68 0.41 1.95
N GLY A 153 17.94 -0.65 1.61
CA GLY A 153 17.69 -1.78 2.49
C GLY A 153 18.97 -2.53 2.84
N TYR A 154 19.67 -3.10 1.85
CA TYR A 154 20.82 -3.97 2.12
C TYR A 154 22.10 -3.23 2.57
N LEU A 155 22.26 -1.95 2.27
CA LEU A 155 23.32 -1.12 2.86
C LEU A 155 23.00 -0.63 4.28
N GLY A 156 21.82 -0.94 4.81
CA GLY A 156 21.45 -0.57 6.17
C GLY A 156 21.15 0.92 6.38
N LEU A 157 20.82 1.64 5.30
CA LEU A 157 20.59 3.08 5.35
C LEU A 157 19.24 3.44 5.99
N MET A 158 18.30 2.48 6.12
CA MET A 158 16.98 2.71 6.72
C MET A 158 17.07 3.14 8.19
N GLY A 159 18.00 2.55 8.95
CA GLY A 159 18.28 2.96 10.33
C GLY A 159 18.80 4.41 10.45
N ALA A 160 19.52 4.90 9.44
CA ALA A 160 19.95 6.31 9.40
C ALA A 160 18.82 7.26 9.00
N LEU A 161 17.89 6.82 8.15
CA LEU A 161 16.72 7.58 7.74
C LEU A 161 15.70 7.74 8.87
N LYS A 162 15.60 6.79 9.79
CA LYS A 162 14.67 6.81 10.93
C LYS A 162 14.67 8.15 11.68
N ARG A 163 15.84 8.72 11.95
CA ARG A 163 15.98 10.00 12.68
C ARG A 163 15.39 11.21 11.96
N PHE A 164 15.23 11.13 10.64
CA PHE A 164 14.67 12.19 9.80
C PHE A 164 13.19 11.99 9.47
N LEU A 165 12.68 10.78 9.70
CA LEU A 165 11.32 10.36 9.40
C LEU A 165 10.54 10.23 10.71
N SER A 166 10.25 11.38 11.35
CA SER A 166 9.43 11.42 12.56
C SER A 166 7.96 11.16 12.27
N PRO A 167 7.13 10.81 13.26
CA PRO A 167 5.67 10.77 13.11
C PRO A 167 5.05 12.04 12.51
N VAL A 168 5.64 13.22 12.73
CA VAL A 168 5.22 14.49 12.10
C VAL A 168 5.34 14.45 10.58
N VAL A 169 6.33 13.72 10.06
CA VAL A 169 6.52 13.50 8.61
C VAL A 169 5.66 12.35 8.10
N ILE A 170 5.65 11.23 8.82
CA ILE A 170 5.02 9.98 8.40
C ILE A 170 3.50 10.10 8.32
N ALA A 171 2.88 10.70 9.34
CA ALA A 171 1.42 10.80 9.42
C ALA A 171 0.79 11.51 8.20
N PRO A 172 1.22 12.73 7.81
CA PRO A 172 0.67 13.37 6.62
C PRO A 172 1.02 12.65 5.32
N VAL A 173 2.19 11.98 5.21
CA VAL A 173 2.54 11.20 4.01
C VAL A 173 1.55 10.06 3.81
N ILE A 174 1.31 9.23 4.83
CA ILE A 174 0.37 8.12 4.74
C ILE A 174 -1.07 8.64 4.52
N ALA A 175 -1.48 9.70 5.22
CA ALA A 175 -2.80 10.28 5.02
C ALA A 175 -3.01 10.75 3.56
N LEU A 176 -1.97 11.35 2.96
CA LEU A 176 -2.01 11.83 1.58
C LEU A 176 -2.02 10.69 0.54
N ILE A 177 -1.59 9.47 0.88
CA ILE A 177 -1.76 8.31 -0.02
C ILE A 177 -3.26 8.12 -0.33
N GLY A 178 -4.10 8.14 0.70
CA GLY A 178 -5.55 8.02 0.50
C GLY A 178 -6.19 9.32 0.00
N LEU A 179 -5.91 10.45 0.65
CA LEU A 179 -6.55 11.73 0.34
C LEU A 179 -6.25 12.23 -1.08
N ALA A 180 -5.03 12.04 -1.59
CA ALA A 180 -4.66 12.49 -2.94
C ALA A 180 -5.35 11.69 -4.06
N LEU A 181 -5.93 10.54 -3.74
CA LEU A 181 -6.67 9.69 -4.68
C LEU A 181 -8.19 9.98 -4.73
N PHE A 182 -8.66 11.05 -4.04
CA PHE A 182 -10.08 11.43 -4.03
C PHE A 182 -10.64 11.73 -5.44
N ASN A 183 -9.79 12.09 -6.38
CA ASN A 183 -10.15 12.54 -7.73
C ASN A 183 -9.87 11.48 -8.82
N VAL A 184 -9.86 10.20 -8.48
CA VAL A 184 -9.72 9.16 -9.52
C VAL A 184 -10.99 9.07 -10.37
N PRO A 185 -10.88 8.77 -11.68
CA PRO A 185 -12.02 8.78 -12.60
C PRO A 185 -13.18 7.90 -12.17
N GLN A 186 -12.92 6.76 -11.54
CA GLN A 186 -13.95 5.84 -11.05
C GLN A 186 -14.86 6.45 -9.97
N ILE A 187 -14.40 7.49 -9.28
CA ILE A 187 -15.17 8.22 -8.26
C ILE A 187 -15.81 9.48 -8.84
N THR A 188 -15.03 10.25 -9.60
CA THR A 188 -15.37 11.65 -9.91
C THR A 188 -15.56 11.93 -11.40
N ASN A 189 -15.48 10.92 -12.29
CA ASN A 189 -15.57 11.17 -13.72
C ASN A 189 -16.96 11.70 -14.12
N PRO A 190 -17.06 12.97 -14.57
CA PRO A 190 -18.32 13.56 -14.98
C PRO A 190 -18.83 13.08 -16.34
N THR A 191 -18.04 12.33 -17.13
CA THR A 191 -18.47 11.81 -18.43
C THR A 191 -19.61 10.79 -18.31
N PHE A 192 -19.86 10.26 -17.13
CA PHE A 192 -21.09 9.54 -16.84
C PHE A 192 -22.36 10.41 -16.88
N ALA A 193 -22.22 11.73 -16.97
CA ALA A 193 -23.34 12.66 -16.97
C ALA A 193 -24.10 12.72 -18.31
N GLU A 194 -23.47 12.35 -19.41
CA GLU A 194 -24.12 12.40 -20.74
C GLU A 194 -25.10 11.25 -21.00
N THR A 195 -24.96 10.18 -20.24
CA THR A 195 -25.90 9.09 -20.26
C THR A 195 -26.74 9.17 -18.99
N SER A 196 -28.05 9.04 -19.11
CA SER A 196 -29.01 8.84 -18.01
C SER A 196 -28.69 7.61 -17.14
N GLN A 197 -27.47 7.15 -17.14
CA GLN A 197 -26.93 5.88 -16.66
C GLN A 197 -25.84 6.04 -15.59
N GLN A 198 -25.77 7.19 -14.89
CA GLN A 198 -24.95 7.30 -13.68
C GLN A 198 -25.46 6.29 -12.65
N ASN A 199 -24.70 5.25 -12.43
CA ASN A 199 -25.09 4.18 -11.52
C ASN A 199 -24.66 4.49 -10.07
N TRP A 200 -25.01 5.71 -9.60
CA TRP A 200 -24.72 6.16 -8.23
C TRP A 200 -25.32 5.23 -7.17
N TRP A 201 -26.47 4.61 -7.47
CA TRP A 201 -27.07 3.67 -6.56
C TRP A 201 -26.21 2.38 -6.42
N LEU A 202 -25.56 1.91 -7.51
CA LEU A 202 -24.67 0.75 -7.46
C LEU A 202 -23.37 1.07 -6.70
N LEU A 203 -22.82 2.27 -6.88
CA LEU A 203 -21.73 2.79 -6.06
C LEU A 203 -22.16 2.89 -4.59
N GLY A 204 -23.32 3.50 -4.33
CA GLY A 204 -23.89 3.63 -2.99
C GLY A 204 -24.20 2.28 -2.33
N LEU A 205 -24.68 1.31 -3.10
CA LEU A 205 -24.87 -0.07 -2.64
C LEU A 205 -23.54 -0.69 -2.21
N THR A 206 -22.46 -0.49 -2.99
CA THR A 206 -21.13 -1.02 -2.66
C THR A 206 -20.62 -0.42 -1.36
N VAL A 207 -20.60 0.91 -1.24
CA VAL A 207 -20.16 1.60 -0.01
C VAL A 207 -21.06 1.20 1.17
N GLY A 208 -22.38 1.23 0.98
CA GLY A 208 -23.34 0.86 2.04
C GLY A 208 -23.19 -0.58 2.52
N SER A 209 -22.93 -1.52 1.59
CA SER A 209 -22.65 -2.92 1.95
C SER A 209 -21.34 -3.05 2.73
N ILE A 210 -20.25 -2.39 2.28
CA ILE A 210 -18.98 -2.39 3.00
C ILE A 210 -19.18 -1.84 4.42
N VAL A 211 -19.84 -0.69 4.56
CA VAL A 211 -20.13 -0.08 5.87
C VAL A 211 -20.99 -1.00 6.74
N LEU A 212 -22.03 -1.61 6.16
CA LEU A 212 -22.92 -2.53 6.87
C LEU A 212 -22.14 -3.70 7.47
N PHE A 213 -21.28 -4.36 6.67
CA PHE A 213 -20.51 -5.51 7.13
C PHE A 213 -19.33 -5.14 8.03
N SER A 214 -18.72 -3.95 7.85
CA SER A 214 -17.56 -3.53 8.63
C SER A 214 -17.88 -2.84 9.95
N GLN A 215 -19.08 -2.25 10.12
CA GLN A 215 -19.40 -1.40 11.26
C GLN A 215 -20.66 -1.81 12.03
N TYR A 216 -21.56 -2.57 11.40
CA TYR A 216 -22.84 -2.95 12.02
C TYR A 216 -23.01 -4.45 12.21
N LEU A 217 -22.34 -5.26 11.38
CA LEU A 217 -22.46 -6.73 11.42
C LEU A 217 -21.15 -7.43 11.81
N ASP A 218 -20.08 -6.70 12.09
CA ASP A 218 -18.77 -7.23 12.45
C ASP A 218 -18.80 -8.08 13.74
N ASP A 219 -19.65 -7.72 14.71
CA ASP A 219 -19.82 -8.49 15.95
C ASP A 219 -20.68 -9.76 15.78
N TYR A 220 -21.51 -9.84 14.72
CA TYR A 220 -22.41 -10.98 14.53
C TYR A 220 -21.70 -12.23 14.04
N HIS A 221 -20.67 -12.08 13.22
CA HIS A 221 -19.93 -13.21 12.69
C HIS A 221 -18.51 -12.83 12.27
N ARG A 222 -17.53 -13.67 12.62
CA ARG A 222 -16.09 -13.47 12.31
C ARG A 222 -15.84 -13.19 10.81
N VAL A 223 -16.61 -13.78 9.89
CA VAL A 223 -16.50 -13.58 8.44
C VAL A 223 -16.76 -12.13 8.04
N PHE A 224 -17.73 -11.45 8.67
CA PHE A 224 -18.05 -10.05 8.37
C PHE A 224 -16.93 -9.12 8.81
N ARG A 225 -16.34 -9.39 9.98
CA ARG A 225 -15.20 -8.63 10.51
C ARG A 225 -13.92 -8.82 9.67
N LEU A 226 -13.71 -10.02 9.09
CA LEU A 226 -12.51 -10.34 8.31
C LEU A 226 -12.61 -9.86 6.86
N PHE A 227 -13.78 -9.91 6.24
CA PHE A 227 -13.94 -9.72 4.80
C PHE A 227 -14.99 -8.68 4.41
N PRO A 228 -15.16 -7.56 5.14
CA PRO A 228 -16.25 -6.62 4.88
C PRO A 228 -16.19 -6.04 3.47
N VAL A 229 -15.00 -5.67 3.01
CA VAL A 229 -14.76 -5.10 1.69
C VAL A 229 -15.08 -6.12 0.59
N LEU A 230 -14.56 -7.35 0.72
CA LEU A 230 -14.82 -8.42 -0.25
C LEU A 230 -16.32 -8.74 -0.33
N ILE A 231 -16.99 -8.88 0.81
CA ILE A 231 -18.42 -9.18 0.85
C ILE A 231 -19.23 -8.03 0.22
N GLY A 232 -18.88 -6.78 0.52
CA GLY A 232 -19.55 -5.62 -0.06
C GLY A 232 -19.44 -5.58 -1.58
N ILE A 233 -18.25 -5.85 -2.13
CA ILE A 233 -18.03 -5.96 -3.58
C ILE A 233 -18.85 -7.11 -4.16
N VAL A 234 -18.81 -8.30 -3.57
CA VAL A 234 -19.53 -9.49 -4.05
C VAL A 234 -21.04 -9.25 -4.05
N VAL A 235 -21.60 -8.66 -3.00
CA VAL A 235 -23.02 -8.31 -2.93
C VAL A 235 -23.41 -7.36 -4.07
N ALA A 236 -22.67 -6.28 -4.27
CA ALA A 236 -22.94 -5.32 -5.33
C ALA A 236 -22.79 -5.94 -6.73
N TRP A 237 -21.75 -6.77 -6.92
CA TRP A 237 -21.50 -7.48 -8.18
C TRP A 237 -22.61 -8.51 -8.47
N LEU A 238 -23.08 -9.28 -7.49
CA LEU A 238 -24.19 -10.22 -7.67
C LEU A 238 -25.49 -9.49 -8.08
N VAL A 239 -25.76 -8.33 -7.49
CA VAL A 239 -26.90 -7.49 -7.90
C VAL A 239 -26.73 -7.04 -9.35
N ALA A 240 -25.54 -6.57 -9.74
CA ALA A 240 -25.24 -6.18 -11.11
C ALA A 240 -25.39 -7.36 -12.11
N VAL A 241 -24.95 -8.57 -11.74
CA VAL A 241 -25.15 -9.81 -12.52
C VAL A 241 -26.63 -10.11 -12.71
N ILE A 242 -27.42 -10.09 -11.64
CA ILE A 242 -28.87 -10.35 -11.71
C ILE A 242 -29.54 -9.36 -12.65
N LEU A 243 -29.19 -8.08 -12.58
CA LEU A 243 -29.73 -7.04 -13.44
C LEU A 243 -29.27 -7.19 -14.89
N SER A 244 -28.07 -7.67 -15.14
CA SER A 244 -27.54 -7.96 -16.48
C SER A 244 -28.23 -9.18 -17.10
N VAL A 245 -28.38 -10.27 -16.35
CA VAL A 245 -29.03 -11.49 -16.84
C VAL A 245 -30.52 -11.28 -17.06
N SER A 246 -31.18 -10.43 -16.24
CA SER A 246 -32.60 -10.08 -16.43
C SER A 246 -32.86 -9.17 -17.64
N GLY A 247 -31.81 -8.65 -18.28
CA GLY A 247 -31.92 -7.69 -19.39
C GLY A 247 -32.19 -6.25 -18.96
N PHE A 248 -32.21 -5.97 -17.66
CA PHE A 248 -32.34 -4.58 -17.16
C PHE A 248 -31.08 -3.77 -17.49
N TYR A 249 -29.90 -4.35 -17.31
CA TYR A 249 -28.65 -3.82 -17.84
C TYR A 249 -28.34 -4.44 -19.20
N THR A 250 -28.06 -3.58 -20.15
CA THR A 250 -27.60 -3.94 -21.50
C THR A 250 -26.09 -3.74 -21.62
N PRO A 251 -25.41 -4.27 -22.66
CA PRO A 251 -23.98 -4.05 -22.87
C PRO A 251 -23.53 -2.57 -22.89
N GLN A 252 -24.46 -1.63 -23.11
CA GLN A 252 -24.19 -0.19 -23.07
C GLN A 252 -24.38 0.42 -21.67
N SER A 253 -24.90 -0.35 -20.73
CA SER A 253 -25.13 0.11 -19.35
C SER A 253 -23.84 0.07 -18.54
N VAL A 254 -23.54 1.13 -17.79
CA VAL A 254 -22.33 1.23 -16.93
C VAL A 254 -22.28 0.15 -15.84
N GLY A 255 -23.41 -0.43 -15.47
CA GLY A 255 -23.51 -1.53 -14.50
C GLY A 255 -23.51 -2.93 -15.12
N TYR A 256 -23.33 -3.06 -16.44
CA TYR A 256 -23.39 -4.35 -17.14
C TYR A 256 -22.22 -5.25 -16.76
N VAL A 257 -22.50 -6.55 -16.55
CA VAL A 257 -21.51 -7.60 -16.28
C VAL A 257 -21.53 -8.59 -17.43
N ASP A 258 -20.40 -8.70 -18.12
CA ASP A 258 -20.21 -9.65 -19.22
C ASP A 258 -19.71 -11.00 -18.71
N LEU A 259 -20.62 -11.90 -18.38
CA LEU A 259 -20.27 -13.27 -17.97
C LEU A 259 -19.73 -14.12 -19.12
N ALA A 260 -20.01 -13.76 -20.39
CA ALA A 260 -19.47 -14.49 -21.53
C ALA A 260 -17.96 -14.28 -21.68
N ALA A 261 -17.46 -13.09 -21.34
CA ALA A 261 -16.03 -12.81 -21.27
C ALA A 261 -15.30 -13.73 -20.27
N VAL A 262 -15.92 -14.00 -19.12
CA VAL A 262 -15.37 -14.93 -18.11
C VAL A 262 -15.34 -16.35 -18.64
N ALA A 263 -16.44 -16.80 -19.26
CA ALA A 263 -16.56 -18.16 -19.79
C ALA A 263 -15.62 -18.44 -20.98
N SER A 264 -15.25 -17.40 -21.74
CA SER A 264 -14.35 -17.50 -22.89
C SER A 264 -12.86 -17.28 -22.51
N ALA A 265 -12.57 -16.92 -21.25
CA ALA A 265 -11.20 -16.71 -20.81
C ALA A 265 -10.36 -17.99 -20.90
N PRO A 266 -9.07 -17.90 -21.29
CA PRO A 266 -8.18 -19.05 -21.28
C PRO A 266 -8.04 -19.59 -19.85
N LEU A 267 -8.06 -20.90 -19.66
CA LEU A 267 -7.93 -21.52 -18.33
C LEU A 267 -6.64 -21.11 -17.65
N ILE A 268 -5.54 -21.06 -18.42
CA ILE A 268 -4.24 -20.58 -17.97
C ILE A 268 -3.89 -19.36 -18.82
N GLN A 269 -3.74 -18.20 -18.17
CA GLN A 269 -3.30 -16.98 -18.86
C GLN A 269 -1.78 -16.85 -18.81
N PRO A 270 -1.13 -16.40 -19.90
CA PRO A 270 0.31 -16.20 -19.91
C PRO A 270 0.68 -14.93 -19.13
N VAL A 271 1.18 -15.11 -17.92
CA VAL A 271 1.79 -14.04 -17.11
C VAL A 271 3.30 -14.26 -17.17
N VAL A 272 3.99 -13.45 -17.97
CA VAL A 272 5.42 -13.62 -18.24
C VAL A 272 6.17 -12.30 -18.09
N PRO A 273 7.48 -12.34 -17.77
CA PRO A 273 8.31 -11.14 -17.72
C PRO A 273 8.26 -10.37 -19.04
N LEU A 274 8.30 -9.04 -18.96
CA LEU A 274 8.34 -8.11 -20.10
C LEU A 274 7.18 -8.27 -21.09
N GLN A 275 6.04 -8.75 -20.62
CA GLN A 275 4.87 -9.06 -21.46
C GLN A 275 4.28 -7.84 -22.21
N TRP A 276 4.57 -6.62 -21.77
CA TRP A 276 4.13 -5.37 -22.41
C TRP A 276 5.20 -4.76 -23.31
N GLY A 277 6.38 -5.37 -23.38
CA GLY A 277 7.54 -4.90 -24.11
C GLY A 277 8.70 -4.52 -23.20
N MET A 278 9.76 -3.96 -23.79
CA MET A 278 10.96 -3.55 -23.04
C MET A 278 10.68 -2.29 -22.20
N PRO A 279 11.17 -2.24 -20.95
CA PRO A 279 11.06 -1.04 -20.11
C PRO A 279 11.66 0.19 -20.80
N GLN A 280 10.96 1.32 -20.71
CA GLN A 280 11.45 2.62 -21.11
C GLN A 280 11.80 3.44 -19.87
N PHE A 281 12.75 4.36 -19.98
CA PHE A 281 13.21 5.15 -18.84
C PHE A 281 13.12 6.64 -19.11
N THR A 282 12.33 7.32 -18.30
CA THR A 282 12.25 8.77 -18.22
C THR A 282 12.57 9.23 -16.81
N PHE A 283 13.58 10.08 -16.64
CA PHE A 283 14.05 10.52 -15.32
C PHE A 283 12.94 11.15 -14.46
N ALA A 284 12.08 11.96 -15.05
CA ALA A 284 10.95 12.59 -14.34
C ALA A 284 9.99 11.53 -13.78
N PHE A 285 9.74 10.44 -14.51
CA PHE A 285 8.88 9.35 -14.08
C PHE A 285 9.52 8.52 -12.96
N PHE A 286 10.83 8.27 -13.08
CA PHE A 286 11.60 7.70 -11.98
C PHE A 286 11.49 8.56 -10.70
N ALA A 287 11.68 9.89 -10.80
CA ALA A 287 11.63 10.76 -9.63
C ALA A 287 10.25 10.75 -8.94
N GLY A 288 9.15 10.75 -9.71
CA GLY A 288 7.81 10.59 -9.19
C GLY A 288 7.59 9.23 -8.53
N MET A 289 8.00 8.16 -9.21
CA MET A 289 7.87 6.79 -8.69
C MET A 289 8.72 6.55 -7.45
N PHE A 290 9.92 7.14 -7.39
CA PHE A 290 10.79 7.06 -6.23
C PHE A 290 10.18 7.69 -4.97
N ALA A 291 9.42 8.79 -5.12
CA ALA A 291 8.65 9.34 -4.01
C ALA A 291 7.60 8.34 -3.48
N GLY A 292 6.96 7.57 -4.38
CA GLY A 292 6.07 6.47 -4.01
C GLY A 292 6.78 5.34 -3.27
N VAL A 293 7.98 4.96 -3.73
CA VAL A 293 8.82 3.96 -3.06
C VAL A 293 9.25 4.43 -1.67
N LEU A 294 9.64 5.70 -1.51
CA LEU A 294 9.95 6.24 -0.17
C LEU A 294 8.75 6.14 0.78
N ALA A 295 7.54 6.43 0.30
CA ALA A 295 6.33 6.29 1.10
C ALA A 295 6.03 4.82 1.42
N SER A 296 6.24 3.90 0.48
CA SER A 296 6.14 2.45 0.68
C SER A 296 7.10 1.95 1.78
N MET A 297 8.36 2.37 1.73
CA MET A 297 9.34 2.03 2.78
C MET A 297 8.92 2.50 4.17
N ILE A 298 8.30 3.69 4.26
CA ILE A 298 7.78 4.25 5.52
C ILE A 298 6.59 3.40 6.02
N GLU A 299 5.68 3.04 5.11
CA GLU A 299 4.53 2.18 5.40
C GLU A 299 4.99 0.82 5.93
N SER A 300 5.90 0.15 5.23
CA SER A 300 6.46 -1.14 5.63
C SER A 300 7.22 -1.09 6.95
N PHE A 301 7.93 0.01 7.23
CA PHE A 301 8.54 0.21 8.54
C PHE A 301 7.50 0.17 9.67
N GLY A 302 6.37 0.85 9.49
CA GLY A 302 5.25 0.81 10.45
C GLY A 302 4.64 -0.58 10.59
N ASP A 303 4.45 -1.26 9.47
CA ASP A 303 3.87 -2.61 9.41
C ASP A 303 4.74 -3.66 10.11
N TYR A 304 6.08 -3.58 9.99
CA TYR A 304 6.99 -4.50 10.68
C TYR A 304 6.88 -4.38 12.20
N HIS A 305 6.70 -3.17 12.73
CA HIS A 305 6.46 -2.96 14.16
C HIS A 305 5.06 -3.44 14.58
N ALA A 306 4.06 -3.22 13.74
CA ALA A 306 2.69 -3.66 14.02
C ALA A 306 2.57 -5.19 14.04
N VAL A 307 3.17 -5.88 13.08
CA VAL A 307 3.15 -7.35 13.04
C VAL A 307 3.92 -7.96 14.20
N ALA A 308 5.08 -7.40 14.57
CA ALA A 308 5.84 -7.88 15.73
C ALA A 308 4.99 -7.81 17.01
N ARG A 309 4.37 -6.66 17.26
CA ARG A 309 3.48 -6.46 18.42
C ARG A 309 2.30 -7.43 18.43
N LEU A 310 1.60 -7.59 17.29
CA LEU A 310 0.44 -8.49 17.20
C LEU A 310 0.83 -9.97 17.22
N SER A 311 2.07 -10.30 16.87
CA SER A 311 2.62 -11.65 16.99
C SER A 311 3.18 -11.96 18.39
N GLY A 312 3.12 -11.01 19.34
CA GLY A 312 3.62 -11.19 20.70
C GLY A 312 5.15 -11.24 20.79
N VAL A 313 5.87 -10.68 19.81
CA VAL A 313 7.34 -10.65 19.80
C VAL A 313 7.89 -9.23 19.96
N SER A 314 9.17 -9.12 20.32
CA SER A 314 9.86 -7.83 20.45
C SER A 314 9.83 -7.02 19.16
N ALA A 315 9.97 -5.70 19.26
CA ALA A 315 10.08 -4.84 18.09
C ALA A 315 11.26 -5.27 17.20
N PRO A 316 11.15 -5.14 15.86
CA PRO A 316 12.16 -5.65 14.95
C PRO A 316 13.50 -4.94 15.11
N SER A 317 14.58 -5.72 15.08
CA SER A 317 15.96 -5.19 15.03
C SER A 317 16.20 -4.41 13.74
N LYS A 318 17.19 -3.51 13.75
CA LYS A 318 17.62 -2.78 12.55
C LYS A 318 17.98 -3.73 11.41
N LYS A 319 18.64 -4.85 11.71
CA LYS A 319 19.00 -5.88 10.75
C LYS A 319 17.78 -6.50 10.09
N ARG A 320 16.75 -6.85 10.87
CA ARG A 320 15.48 -7.40 10.37
C ARG A 320 14.74 -6.40 9.48
N ILE A 321 14.67 -5.13 9.89
CA ILE A 321 14.06 -4.05 9.09
C ILE A 321 14.80 -3.89 7.76
N ASN A 322 16.12 -3.80 7.78
CA ASN A 322 16.94 -3.62 6.59
C ASN A 322 16.76 -4.77 5.59
N HIS A 323 16.72 -6.01 6.07
CA HIS A 323 16.45 -7.18 5.23
C HIS A 323 15.02 -7.17 4.66
N GLY A 324 14.05 -6.70 5.43
CA GLY A 324 12.67 -6.53 4.98
C GLY A 324 12.55 -5.53 3.84
N ILE A 325 13.11 -4.33 4.02
CA ILE A 325 13.11 -3.27 3.00
C ILE A 325 13.91 -3.68 1.75
N GLY A 326 15.08 -4.29 1.94
CA GLY A 326 15.89 -4.78 0.81
C GLY A 326 15.15 -5.85 -0.02
N MET A 327 14.41 -6.75 0.64
CA MET A 327 13.60 -7.77 -0.03
C MET A 327 12.35 -7.16 -0.69
N GLU A 328 11.74 -6.14 -0.08
CA GLU A 328 10.66 -5.36 -0.70
C GLU A 328 11.13 -4.69 -1.99
N GLY A 329 12.33 -4.08 -1.96
CA GLY A 329 12.97 -3.54 -3.16
C GLY A 329 13.19 -4.59 -4.25
N LEU A 330 13.58 -5.83 -3.92
CA LEU A 330 13.63 -6.94 -4.88
C LEU A 330 12.23 -7.33 -5.38
N GLY A 331 11.22 -7.29 -4.54
CA GLY A 331 9.81 -7.46 -4.92
C GLY A 331 9.35 -6.39 -5.92
N ASN A 332 9.71 -5.12 -5.67
CA ASN A 332 9.46 -3.99 -6.56
C ASN A 332 10.19 -4.13 -7.90
N LEU A 333 11.45 -4.57 -7.87
CA LEU A 333 12.22 -4.86 -9.09
C LEU A 333 11.53 -5.94 -9.92
N PHE A 334 11.07 -7.01 -9.26
CA PHE A 334 10.34 -8.08 -9.92
C PHE A 334 8.98 -7.60 -10.46
N ALA A 335 8.25 -6.77 -9.71
CA ALA A 335 7.01 -6.15 -10.16
C ALA A 335 7.20 -5.31 -11.43
N GLY A 336 8.27 -4.52 -11.48
CA GLY A 336 8.66 -3.77 -12.68
C GLY A 336 8.95 -4.68 -13.87
N ILE A 337 9.73 -5.76 -13.68
CA ILE A 337 10.04 -6.73 -14.75
C ILE A 337 8.77 -7.45 -15.26
N MET A 338 7.86 -7.80 -14.36
CA MET A 338 6.60 -8.44 -14.71
C MET A 338 5.58 -7.48 -15.33
N GLY A 339 5.77 -6.17 -15.14
CA GLY A 339 4.95 -5.13 -15.76
C GLY A 339 3.60 -4.94 -15.08
N THR A 340 3.57 -4.92 -13.75
CA THR A 340 2.36 -4.57 -12.99
C THR A 340 1.93 -3.11 -13.19
N GLY A 341 2.84 -2.22 -13.58
CA GLY A 341 2.61 -0.76 -13.57
C GLY A 341 2.58 -0.16 -12.16
N ASN A 342 2.91 -0.97 -11.14
CA ASN A 342 2.95 -0.61 -9.73
C ASN A 342 4.00 -1.46 -9.02
N GLY A 343 4.29 -1.17 -7.75
CA GLY A 343 5.25 -1.93 -6.95
C GLY A 343 4.62 -3.03 -6.12
N SER A 344 5.34 -3.41 -5.08
CA SER A 344 4.94 -4.39 -4.08
C SER A 344 5.39 -3.92 -2.70
N THR A 345 4.47 -3.88 -1.73
CA THR A 345 4.74 -3.48 -0.34
C THR A 345 4.04 -4.42 0.63
N SER A 346 4.32 -4.26 1.92
CA SER A 346 3.59 -4.97 2.97
C SER A 346 2.12 -4.51 3.05
N TYR A 347 1.23 -5.43 3.46
CA TYR A 347 -0.20 -5.15 3.59
C TYR A 347 -0.64 -5.08 5.05
N SER A 348 -1.12 -3.91 5.47
CA SER A 348 -1.71 -3.69 6.80
C SER A 348 -2.99 -4.51 7.03
N GLU A 349 -3.76 -4.83 5.97
CA GLU A 349 -4.96 -5.66 6.06
C GLU A 349 -4.67 -7.08 6.54
N ASN A 350 -3.57 -7.67 6.09
CA ASN A 350 -3.11 -8.96 6.58
C ASN A 350 -2.68 -8.89 8.06
N ILE A 351 -2.06 -7.79 8.48
CA ILE A 351 -1.68 -7.56 9.88
C ILE A 351 -2.94 -7.44 10.74
N GLY A 352 -3.95 -6.72 10.27
CA GLY A 352 -5.27 -6.68 10.91
C GLY A 352 -5.90 -8.06 11.07
N ALA A 353 -5.75 -8.94 10.06
CA ALA A 353 -6.23 -10.31 10.13
C ALA A 353 -5.52 -11.12 11.24
N ILE A 354 -4.20 -10.96 11.43
CA ILE A 354 -3.47 -11.56 12.56
C ILE A 354 -4.10 -11.13 13.89
N GLY A 355 -4.34 -9.81 14.04
CA GLY A 355 -4.99 -9.24 15.22
C GLY A 355 -6.41 -9.77 15.51
N ILE A 356 -7.12 -10.28 14.52
CA ILE A 356 -8.48 -10.85 14.68
C ILE A 356 -8.44 -12.36 14.89
N THR A 357 -7.48 -13.03 14.26
CA THR A 357 -7.44 -14.49 14.19
C THR A 357 -6.54 -15.14 15.24
N GLY A 358 -5.56 -14.41 15.75
CA GLY A 358 -4.47 -14.96 16.56
C GLY A 358 -3.47 -15.80 15.75
N VAL A 359 -3.55 -15.79 14.42
CA VAL A 359 -2.69 -16.60 13.54
C VAL A 359 -1.57 -15.76 12.98
N ALA A 360 -0.40 -15.86 13.59
CA ALA A 360 0.81 -15.13 13.19
C ALA A 360 1.84 -16.04 12.47
N SER A 361 1.43 -17.20 11.97
CA SER A 361 2.34 -18.15 11.31
C SER A 361 2.75 -17.68 9.91
N ARG A 362 4.07 -17.52 9.67
CA ARG A 362 4.60 -17.22 8.32
C ARG A 362 4.38 -18.37 7.33
N TYR A 363 4.29 -19.61 7.81
CA TYR A 363 4.02 -20.76 6.95
C TYR A 363 2.58 -20.75 6.42
N VAL A 364 1.62 -20.30 7.24
CA VAL A 364 0.24 -20.07 6.80
C VAL A 364 0.20 -19.01 5.71
N VAL A 365 0.92 -17.90 5.88
CA VAL A 365 1.00 -16.83 4.87
C VAL A 365 1.67 -17.32 3.57
N GLN A 366 2.70 -18.18 3.67
CA GLN A 366 3.32 -18.81 2.49
C GLN A 366 2.33 -19.68 1.70
N ILE A 367 1.46 -20.41 2.39
CA ILE A 367 0.40 -21.18 1.72
C ILE A 367 -0.58 -20.24 1.01
N GLY A 368 -0.97 -19.14 1.66
CA GLY A 368 -1.75 -18.07 1.02
C GLY A 368 -1.09 -17.51 -0.23
N ALA A 369 0.24 -17.33 -0.20
CA ALA A 369 1.01 -16.89 -1.35
C ALA A 369 1.00 -17.90 -2.52
N VAL A 370 1.03 -19.19 -2.22
CA VAL A 370 0.85 -20.23 -3.25
C VAL A 370 -0.55 -20.16 -3.87
N VAL A 371 -1.58 -19.91 -3.06
CA VAL A 371 -2.94 -19.69 -3.60
C VAL A 371 -2.97 -18.49 -4.54
N MET A 372 -2.31 -17.38 -4.18
CA MET A 372 -2.19 -16.22 -5.07
C MET A 372 -1.55 -16.55 -6.42
N LEU A 373 -0.48 -17.34 -6.41
CA LEU A 373 0.16 -17.78 -7.65
C LEU A 373 -0.80 -18.57 -8.54
N ILE A 374 -1.53 -19.52 -7.96
CA ILE A 374 -2.50 -20.33 -8.71
C ILE A 374 -3.59 -19.43 -9.28
N VAL A 375 -4.15 -18.54 -8.47
CA VAL A 375 -5.21 -17.61 -8.88
C VAL A 375 -4.71 -16.63 -9.94
N GLY A 376 -3.47 -16.15 -9.82
CA GLY A 376 -2.88 -15.23 -10.79
C GLY A 376 -2.71 -15.82 -12.19
N TYR A 377 -2.42 -17.12 -12.30
CA TYR A 377 -2.38 -17.82 -13.60
C TYR A 377 -3.75 -18.31 -14.07
N PHE A 378 -4.77 -18.31 -13.22
CA PHE A 378 -6.11 -18.75 -13.57
C PHE A 378 -6.88 -17.64 -14.29
N GLY A 379 -6.90 -17.70 -15.62
CA GLY A 379 -7.47 -16.65 -16.49
C GLY A 379 -8.94 -16.29 -16.20
N PRO A 380 -9.84 -17.25 -15.91
CA PRO A 380 -11.22 -16.92 -15.57
C PRO A 380 -11.35 -16.02 -14.33
N PHE A 381 -10.45 -16.12 -13.35
CA PHE A 381 -10.45 -15.23 -12.19
C PHE A 381 -10.08 -13.79 -12.57
N GLY A 382 -9.02 -13.61 -13.36
CA GLY A 382 -8.63 -12.29 -13.84
C GLY A 382 -9.76 -11.62 -14.64
N GLN A 383 -10.41 -12.39 -15.51
CA GLN A 383 -11.57 -11.88 -16.27
C GLN A 383 -12.79 -11.62 -15.37
N LEU A 384 -13.06 -12.44 -14.37
CA LEU A 384 -14.11 -12.18 -13.39
C LEU A 384 -13.92 -10.81 -12.73
N VAL A 385 -12.69 -10.53 -12.30
CA VAL A 385 -12.35 -9.22 -11.71
C VAL A 385 -12.51 -8.09 -12.74
N ALA A 386 -12.11 -8.30 -13.98
CA ALA A 386 -12.26 -7.32 -15.06
C ALA A 386 -13.74 -7.02 -15.40
N THR A 387 -14.69 -7.90 -15.02
CA THR A 387 -16.14 -7.64 -15.19
C THR A 387 -16.74 -6.73 -14.11
N LEU A 388 -15.98 -6.34 -13.10
CA LEU A 388 -16.47 -5.44 -12.06
C LEU A 388 -16.84 -4.09 -12.68
N PRO A 389 -18.13 -3.70 -12.62
CA PRO A 389 -18.57 -2.40 -13.13
C PRO A 389 -17.86 -1.23 -12.46
N THR A 390 -17.54 -0.19 -13.21
CA THR A 390 -16.86 1.02 -12.71
C THR A 390 -17.49 1.61 -11.44
N PRO A 391 -18.83 1.68 -11.26
CA PRO A 391 -19.43 2.17 -10.01
C PRO A 391 -19.06 1.31 -8.79
N ILE A 392 -18.93 -0.01 -8.95
CA ILE A 392 -18.49 -0.90 -7.86
C ILE A 392 -17.05 -0.62 -7.50
N VAL A 393 -16.19 -0.45 -8.51
CA VAL A 393 -14.77 -0.09 -8.30
C VAL A 393 -14.67 1.30 -7.63
N GLY A 394 -15.49 2.26 -8.02
CA GLY A 394 -15.57 3.58 -7.36
C GLY A 394 -15.97 3.48 -5.89
N GLY A 395 -16.98 2.65 -5.57
CA GLY A 395 -17.39 2.39 -4.18
C GLY A 395 -16.29 1.72 -3.36
N LEU A 396 -15.57 0.76 -3.95
CA LEU A 396 -14.37 0.14 -3.35
C LEU A 396 -13.30 1.20 -3.03
N PHE A 397 -13.00 2.10 -3.97
CA PHE A 397 -11.98 3.15 -3.77
C PHE A 397 -12.36 4.11 -2.66
N ILE A 398 -13.63 4.54 -2.56
CA ILE A 398 -14.08 5.39 -1.46
C ILE A 398 -13.80 4.72 -0.10
N ALA A 399 -14.13 3.44 0.03
CA ALA A 399 -13.89 2.71 1.27
C ALA A 399 -12.39 2.55 1.57
N MET A 400 -11.59 2.10 0.59
CA MET A 400 -10.17 1.83 0.77
C MET A 400 -9.35 3.10 0.99
N PHE A 401 -9.54 4.14 0.17
CA PHE A 401 -8.78 5.38 0.31
C PHE A 401 -9.16 6.13 1.59
N GLY A 402 -10.43 6.07 1.99
CA GLY A 402 -10.88 6.57 3.28
C GLY A 402 -10.19 5.86 4.45
N GLN A 403 -10.05 4.55 4.38
CA GLN A 403 -9.36 3.75 5.40
C GLN A 403 -7.86 4.08 5.46
N ILE A 404 -7.18 4.18 4.32
CA ILE A 404 -5.75 4.55 4.26
C ILE A 404 -5.53 5.96 4.84
N ALA A 405 -6.38 6.93 4.48
CA ALA A 405 -6.32 8.27 5.04
C ALA A 405 -6.48 8.24 6.57
N ALA A 406 -7.42 7.45 7.09
CA ALA A 406 -7.65 7.29 8.52
C ALA A 406 -6.43 6.65 9.22
N VAL A 407 -5.79 5.65 8.62
CA VAL A 407 -4.54 5.04 9.14
C VAL A 407 -3.43 6.10 9.23
N GLY A 408 -3.26 6.92 8.18
CA GLY A 408 -2.32 8.04 8.21
C GLY A 408 -2.59 9.01 9.36
N LEU A 409 -3.84 9.44 9.50
CA LEU A 409 -4.25 10.35 10.58
C LEU A 409 -4.09 9.71 11.97
N SER A 410 -4.26 8.41 12.11
CA SER A 410 -4.09 7.71 13.39
C SER A 410 -2.65 7.77 13.92
N ASN A 411 -1.66 7.96 13.03
CA ASN A 411 -0.26 8.14 13.44
C ASN A 411 -0.01 9.48 14.12
N LEU A 412 -0.94 10.45 14.01
CA LEU A 412 -0.85 11.73 14.74
C LEU A 412 -0.95 11.56 16.26
N LYS A 413 -1.42 10.41 16.77
CA LYS A 413 -1.42 10.11 18.20
C LYS A 413 -0.04 10.10 18.85
N TYR A 414 1.01 9.94 18.03
CA TYR A 414 2.41 10.00 18.49
C TYR A 414 3.02 11.39 18.40
N VAL A 415 2.30 12.36 17.85
CA VAL A 415 2.74 13.73 17.63
C VAL A 415 2.15 14.61 18.72
N ASP A 416 2.97 15.47 19.34
CA ASP A 416 2.46 16.52 20.20
C ASP A 416 1.73 17.58 19.36
N LEU A 417 0.40 17.52 19.38
CA LEU A 417 -0.47 18.46 18.67
C LEU A 417 -0.77 19.74 19.48
N ASP A 418 -0.30 19.86 20.70
CA ASP A 418 -0.33 21.12 21.46
C ASP A 418 0.80 22.05 20.99
N SER A 419 1.84 21.50 20.36
CA SER A 419 2.91 22.26 19.73
C SER A 419 2.41 22.95 18.45
N SER A 420 2.43 24.29 18.44
CA SER A 420 2.05 25.09 17.26
C SER A 420 2.94 24.79 16.04
N ARG A 421 4.21 24.38 16.26
CA ARG A 421 5.15 23.91 15.24
C ARG A 421 4.58 22.69 14.50
N ASN A 422 4.22 21.65 15.23
CA ASN A 422 3.77 20.39 14.67
C ASN A 422 2.42 20.55 13.93
N VAL A 423 1.49 21.28 14.54
CA VAL A 423 0.19 21.60 13.89
C VAL A 423 0.40 22.33 12.57
N PHE A 424 1.33 23.30 12.54
CA PHE A 424 1.63 24.03 11.31
C PHE A 424 2.25 23.11 10.24
N ILE A 425 3.24 22.27 10.61
CA ILE A 425 3.91 21.37 9.67
C ILE A 425 2.91 20.37 9.09
N VAL A 426 2.12 19.70 9.92
CA VAL A 426 1.12 18.73 9.49
C VAL A 426 0.06 19.39 8.62
N GLY A 427 -0.50 20.53 9.06
CA GLY A 427 -1.53 21.25 8.33
C GLY A 427 -1.08 21.74 6.96
N LEU A 428 0.12 22.36 6.90
CA LEU A 428 0.69 22.83 5.64
C LEU A 428 0.98 21.68 4.68
N SER A 429 1.53 20.57 5.19
CA SER A 429 1.86 19.39 4.40
C SER A 429 0.62 18.76 3.78
N LEU A 430 -0.45 18.56 4.56
CA LEU A 430 -1.72 18.02 4.08
C LEU A 430 -2.35 18.95 3.04
N PHE A 431 -2.43 20.24 3.34
CA PHE A 431 -3.06 21.20 2.42
C PHE A 431 -2.29 21.35 1.11
N ALA A 432 -0.96 21.51 1.17
CA ALA A 432 -0.13 21.61 -0.02
C ALA A 432 -0.12 20.33 -0.85
N GLY A 433 -0.16 19.16 -0.18
CA GLY A 433 -0.28 17.85 -0.83
C GLY A 433 -1.58 17.66 -1.61
N LEU A 434 -2.62 18.43 -1.33
CA LEU A 434 -3.86 18.46 -2.12
C LEU A 434 -3.89 19.61 -3.13
N ALA A 435 -3.45 20.79 -2.74
CA ALA A 435 -3.56 22.00 -3.55
C ALA A 435 -2.59 22.02 -4.74
N ILE A 436 -1.34 21.58 -4.52
CA ILE A 436 -0.33 21.61 -5.60
C ILE A 436 -0.64 20.62 -6.74
N PRO A 437 -1.04 19.36 -6.49
CA PRO A 437 -1.50 18.48 -7.57
C PRO A 437 -2.72 19.00 -8.32
N ALA A 438 -3.67 19.63 -7.63
CA ALA A 438 -4.83 20.27 -8.26
C ALA A 438 -4.38 21.41 -9.19
N TYR A 439 -3.43 22.23 -8.77
CA TYR A 439 -2.81 23.25 -9.62
C TYR A 439 -2.11 22.63 -10.84
N MET A 440 -1.30 21.57 -10.65
CA MET A 440 -0.63 20.88 -11.76
C MET A 440 -1.63 20.35 -12.79
N GLY A 441 -2.73 19.75 -12.33
CA GLY A 441 -3.83 19.30 -13.21
C GLY A 441 -4.47 20.43 -14.01
N ALA A 442 -4.53 21.64 -13.47
CA ALA A 442 -5.10 22.81 -14.13
C ALA A 442 -4.15 23.48 -15.14
N THR A 443 -2.87 23.14 -15.18
CA THR A 443 -1.86 23.77 -16.08
C THR A 443 -2.00 23.39 -17.55
N GLY A 444 -2.81 22.39 -17.89
CA GLY A 444 -2.95 21.88 -19.25
C GLY A 444 -1.85 20.89 -19.67
N GLY A 445 -1.15 20.30 -18.69
CA GLY A 445 -0.16 19.25 -18.87
C GLY A 445 1.31 19.71 -18.83
N ALA A 446 2.22 18.75 -18.87
CA ALA A 446 3.66 18.98 -18.68
C ALA A 446 4.26 19.98 -19.68
N GLY A 447 3.81 19.97 -20.95
CA GLY A 447 4.30 20.90 -21.97
C GLY A 447 3.89 22.34 -21.70
N ALA A 448 2.64 22.60 -21.31
CA ALA A 448 2.17 23.93 -20.94
C ALA A 448 2.86 24.41 -19.65
N PHE A 449 3.03 23.53 -18.68
CA PHE A 449 3.79 23.81 -17.46
C PHE A 449 5.24 24.20 -17.77
N GLN A 450 5.94 23.46 -18.65
CA GLN A 450 7.29 23.78 -19.09
C GLN A 450 7.39 25.18 -19.70
N GLN A 451 6.44 25.55 -20.57
CA GLN A 451 6.41 26.89 -21.18
C GLN A 451 6.21 27.97 -20.12
N GLY A 452 5.33 27.75 -19.17
CA GLY A 452 5.13 28.65 -18.03
C GLY A 452 6.40 28.82 -17.21
N MET A 453 7.08 27.71 -16.87
CA MET A 453 8.34 27.73 -16.10
C MET A 453 9.46 28.43 -16.84
N ALA A 454 9.56 28.25 -18.16
CA ALA A 454 10.54 28.95 -19.01
C ALA A 454 10.33 30.47 -19.06
N SER A 455 9.10 30.94 -18.83
CA SER A 455 8.76 32.38 -18.84
C SER A 455 9.07 33.09 -17.52
N VAL A 456 9.47 32.36 -16.46
CA VAL A 456 9.82 32.96 -15.17
C VAL A 456 11.07 33.82 -15.28
N ALA A 457 11.00 35.06 -14.81
CA ALA A 457 12.13 36.00 -14.91
C ALA A 457 13.36 35.44 -14.15
N ILE A 458 14.54 35.61 -14.69
CA ILE A 458 15.86 35.23 -14.13
C ILE A 458 16.11 33.72 -14.15
N ILE A 459 15.23 32.92 -13.56
CA ILE A 459 15.42 31.47 -13.37
C ILE A 459 14.71 30.61 -14.43
N GLY A 460 13.91 31.24 -15.31
CA GLY A 460 13.18 30.55 -16.38
C GLY A 460 14.06 29.71 -17.30
N PRO A 461 15.28 30.19 -17.72
CA PRO A 461 16.17 29.37 -18.52
C PRO A 461 16.58 28.03 -17.88
N ILE A 462 16.63 27.97 -16.54
CA ILE A 462 16.92 26.75 -15.79
C ILE A 462 15.63 25.93 -15.59
N LEU A 463 14.57 26.57 -15.13
CA LEU A 463 13.29 25.90 -14.84
C LEU A 463 12.59 25.36 -16.09
N GLY A 464 12.82 25.99 -17.27
CA GLY A 464 12.30 25.54 -18.56
C GLY A 464 13.09 24.40 -19.21
N ILE A 465 14.21 23.95 -18.61
CA ILE A 465 14.90 22.74 -19.06
C ILE A 465 13.94 21.56 -18.88
N LYS A 466 13.70 20.82 -19.98
CA LYS A 466 12.65 19.78 -20.03
C LYS A 466 12.74 18.79 -18.86
N ILE A 467 13.91 18.26 -18.56
CA ILE A 467 14.09 17.31 -17.46
C ILE A 467 13.73 17.91 -16.09
N ILE A 468 14.01 19.21 -15.88
CA ILE A 468 13.70 19.91 -14.62
C ILE A 468 12.20 20.17 -14.53
N SER A 469 11.61 20.75 -15.57
CA SER A 469 10.18 21.06 -15.59
C SER A 469 9.31 19.80 -15.51
N ASP A 470 9.66 18.74 -16.25
CA ASP A 470 8.93 17.47 -16.20
C ASP A 470 9.05 16.82 -14.81
N THR A 471 10.22 16.88 -14.17
CA THR A 471 10.40 16.36 -12.80
C THR A 471 9.54 17.14 -11.80
N ILE A 472 9.57 18.47 -11.86
CA ILE A 472 8.73 19.31 -11.00
C ILE A 472 7.25 19.03 -11.26
N PHE A 473 6.85 18.86 -12.52
CA PHE A 473 5.46 18.55 -12.88
C PHE A 473 5.01 17.21 -12.31
N VAL A 474 5.78 16.13 -12.50
CA VAL A 474 5.41 14.77 -12.04
C VAL A 474 5.41 14.69 -10.50
N VAL A 475 6.46 15.21 -9.85
CA VAL A 475 6.53 15.27 -8.38
C VAL A 475 5.43 16.16 -7.82
N GLY A 476 5.21 17.33 -8.43
CA GLY A 476 4.15 18.26 -8.06
C GLY A 476 2.72 17.72 -8.28
N SER A 477 2.55 16.79 -9.22
CA SER A 477 1.27 16.08 -9.44
C SER A 477 1.03 14.94 -8.43
N THR A 478 2.02 14.65 -7.58
CA THR A 478 1.96 13.55 -6.61
C THR A 478 1.81 14.11 -5.19
N GLY A 479 0.59 14.07 -4.64
CA GLY A 479 0.25 14.76 -3.39
C GLY A 479 1.09 14.33 -2.19
N MET A 480 1.34 13.03 -2.02
CA MET A 480 2.19 12.55 -0.93
C MET A 480 3.66 12.96 -1.10
N ALA A 481 4.16 13.09 -2.34
CA ALA A 481 5.52 13.58 -2.59
C ALA A 481 5.65 15.06 -2.18
N VAL A 482 4.66 15.87 -2.54
CA VAL A 482 4.61 17.30 -2.17
C VAL A 482 4.50 17.46 -0.66
N GLY A 483 3.50 16.83 -0.04
CA GLY A 483 3.28 16.92 1.40
C GLY A 483 4.44 16.31 2.20
N GLY A 484 4.96 15.16 1.74
CA GLY A 484 6.12 14.52 2.35
C GLY A 484 7.39 15.37 2.29
N LEU A 485 7.67 16.00 1.15
CA LEU A 485 8.82 16.90 1.02
C LEU A 485 8.69 18.12 1.94
N ILE A 486 7.51 18.72 2.04
CA ILE A 486 7.25 19.86 2.91
C ILE A 486 7.39 19.44 4.39
N ALA A 487 6.76 18.33 4.78
CA ALA A 487 6.87 17.81 6.14
C ALA A 487 8.34 17.51 6.49
N PHE A 488 9.04 16.81 5.62
CA PHE A 488 10.45 16.45 5.80
C PHE A 488 11.35 17.68 5.95
N LEU A 489 11.22 18.67 5.06
CA LEU A 489 12.03 19.87 5.11
C LEU A 489 11.75 20.68 6.38
N LEU A 490 10.49 20.90 6.71
CA LEU A 490 10.13 21.72 7.87
C LEU A 490 10.45 21.00 9.17
N ASP A 491 10.16 19.71 9.30
CA ASP A 491 10.42 18.96 10.50
C ASP A 491 11.92 18.86 10.82
N ASN A 492 12.77 18.82 9.81
CA ASN A 492 14.23 18.73 9.99
C ASN A 492 14.96 20.08 9.98
N THR A 493 14.28 21.19 9.69
CA THR A 493 14.89 22.53 9.69
C THR A 493 14.34 23.45 10.80
N VAL A 494 13.07 23.29 11.17
CA VAL A 494 12.47 24.01 12.29
C VAL A 494 12.80 23.28 13.58
N SER A 495 13.36 23.98 14.57
CA SER A 495 13.75 23.40 15.85
C SER A 495 12.55 22.78 16.57
N GLY A 496 12.76 21.60 17.15
CA GLY A 496 11.79 20.85 17.97
C GLY A 496 12.50 19.72 18.71
N THR A 497 11.96 19.31 19.85
CA THR A 497 12.53 18.21 20.64
C THR A 497 12.18 16.84 20.03
N THR A 498 12.90 15.80 20.40
CA THR A 498 12.60 14.42 19.97
C THR A 498 11.24 13.95 20.47
N GLU A 499 10.88 14.38 21.69
CA GLU A 499 9.58 14.10 22.30
C GLU A 499 8.43 14.76 21.51
N GLU A 500 8.50 16.08 21.22
CA GLU A 500 7.50 16.79 20.41
C GLU A 500 7.30 16.15 19.04
N ARG A 501 8.39 15.68 18.42
CA ARG A 501 8.39 15.04 17.10
C ARG A 501 7.88 13.61 17.14
N GLY A 502 7.70 13.00 18.33
CA GLY A 502 7.27 11.62 18.52
C GLY A 502 8.34 10.58 18.21
N ILE A 503 9.63 10.97 18.14
CA ILE A 503 10.73 10.04 17.79
C ILE A 503 10.93 9.03 18.91
N ASP A 504 10.83 9.46 20.17
CA ASP A 504 11.06 8.62 21.35
C ASP A 504 10.04 7.47 21.44
N ALA A 505 8.81 7.66 20.94
CA ALA A 505 7.79 6.62 20.88
C ALA A 505 8.15 5.43 19.97
N TRP A 506 9.19 5.56 19.16
CA TRP A 506 9.67 4.55 18.23
C TRP A 506 10.93 3.82 18.71
N GLU A 507 11.46 4.21 19.88
CA GLU A 507 12.71 3.63 20.43
C GLU A 507 12.46 2.47 21.41
N ASP A 508 11.20 2.13 21.72
CA ASP A 508 10.88 1.10 22.69
C ASP A 508 11.31 -0.30 22.24
N ILE A 509 12.12 -0.89 23.09
CA ILE A 509 12.55 -2.31 23.19
C ILE A 509 12.67 -3.03 21.84
N ALA A 510 13.73 -2.72 21.10
CA ALA A 510 14.07 -3.44 19.87
C ALA A 510 14.59 -4.86 20.19
N GLU A 511 14.31 -5.82 19.29
CA GLU A 511 14.93 -7.15 19.26
C GLU A 511 16.47 -7.00 19.26
N ASP A 512 17.15 -7.91 19.93
CA ASP A 512 18.62 -8.00 19.84
C ASP A 512 19.04 -8.19 18.38
N GLU A 513 20.03 -7.42 17.93
CA GLU A 513 20.55 -7.51 16.55
C GLU A 513 21.02 -8.92 16.17
N ASP A 514 21.54 -9.68 17.15
CA ASP A 514 22.00 -11.05 16.99
C ASP A 514 20.87 -12.09 17.01
N ALA A 515 19.66 -11.73 17.47
CA ALA A 515 18.53 -12.64 17.51
C ALA A 515 17.94 -12.90 16.11
N PHE A 516 18.11 -11.98 15.16
CA PHE A 516 17.68 -12.16 13.78
C PHE A 516 18.82 -12.74 12.93
N GLU A 517 18.67 -14.01 12.54
CA GLU A 517 19.52 -14.65 11.53
C GLU A 517 18.87 -14.54 10.15
N SER A 518 19.59 -13.94 9.21
CA SER A 518 19.19 -13.92 7.81
C SER A 518 19.18 -15.34 7.22
N PHE A 519 18.47 -15.51 6.11
CA PHE A 519 18.44 -16.80 5.39
C PHE A 519 19.85 -17.31 5.04
N PHE A 520 20.74 -16.42 4.61
CA PHE A 520 22.10 -16.79 4.19
C PHE A 520 22.98 -17.18 5.38
N GLU A 521 22.83 -16.58 6.55
CA GLU A 521 23.53 -16.96 7.77
C GLU A 521 23.14 -18.36 8.22
N ARG A 522 21.84 -18.70 8.15
CA ARG A 522 21.34 -20.05 8.49
C ARG A 522 21.78 -21.14 7.52
N MET A 523 22.03 -20.80 6.26
CA MET A 523 22.56 -21.76 5.29
C MET A 523 24.08 -21.99 5.43
N GLY A 524 24.80 -21.06 6.07
CA GLY A 524 26.22 -21.15 6.31
C GLY A 524 26.61 -21.74 7.68
N SER A 525 25.63 -21.84 8.60
CA SER A 525 25.75 -22.54 9.89
C SER A 525 25.34 -24.00 9.76
#